data_0382c3b30528799518446ea4e841517b
#
_entry.id   0382c3b30528799518446ea4e841517b
#
_cell.length_a   1.000
_cell.length_b   1.000
_cell.length_c   1.000
_cell.angle_alpha   90.00
_cell.angle_beta   90.00
_cell.angle_gamma   90.00
#
_symmetry.space_group_name_H-M   'P 1'
#
loop_
_entity.id
_entity.type
_entity.pdbx_description
1 polymer ?
#
loop_
_entity_poly.entity_id
_entity_poly.type
_entity_poly.pdbx_seq_one_letter_code
_entity_poly.pdbx_strand_id
1 'polypeptide(L)'
;MNKAQLIDAIAEKANLTKADAKKALDAFVDATSDALKNGDRVALIGFGSFSVASRSARTGRNPQTGQEIKIAEKKVVKFKPGAELADTI
;
A
#
# COMPACT_ATOMS: atom_id res chain seq x y z
N MET A 1 -2.90 -16.05 -5.37
CA MET A 1 -3.05 -15.31 -6.66
C MET A 1 -1.84 -14.42 -6.87
N ASN A 2 -1.20 -14.56 -8.02
CA ASN A 2 -0.08 -13.68 -8.39
C ASN A 2 -0.55 -12.56 -9.32
N LYS A 3 0.38 -11.70 -9.74
CA LYS A 3 0.06 -10.57 -10.63
C LYS A 3 -0.58 -11.01 -11.95
N ALA A 4 -0.06 -12.08 -12.56
CA ALA A 4 -0.59 -12.57 -13.82
C ALA A 4 -2.03 -13.07 -13.68
N GLN A 5 -2.32 -13.81 -12.62
CA GLN A 5 -3.67 -14.27 -12.31
C GLN A 5 -4.62 -13.12 -12.00
N LEU A 6 -4.13 -12.09 -11.32
CA LEU A 6 -4.92 -10.90 -11.04
C LEU A 6 -5.26 -10.14 -12.33
N ILE A 7 -4.30 -10.02 -13.25
CA ILE A 7 -4.53 -9.41 -14.57
C ILE A 7 -5.61 -10.18 -15.35
N ASP A 8 -5.54 -11.49 -15.34
CA ASP A 8 -6.54 -12.34 -16.01
C ASP A 8 -7.94 -12.10 -15.42
N ALA A 9 -8.04 -12.04 -14.10
CA ALA A 9 -9.32 -11.78 -13.41
C ALA A 9 -9.87 -10.39 -13.73
N ILE A 10 -9.01 -9.37 -13.78
CA ILE A 10 -9.41 -8.02 -14.13
C ILE A 10 -9.90 -7.95 -15.56
N ALA A 11 -9.18 -8.59 -16.49
CA ALA A 11 -9.55 -8.64 -17.91
C ALA A 11 -10.95 -9.26 -18.08
N GLU A 12 -11.21 -10.33 -17.38
CA GLU A 12 -12.50 -11.01 -17.45
C GLU A 12 -13.63 -10.17 -16.86
N LYS A 13 -13.43 -9.62 -15.66
CA LYS A 13 -14.46 -8.85 -14.95
C LYS A 13 -14.75 -7.50 -15.60
N ALA A 14 -13.74 -6.87 -16.17
CA ALA A 14 -13.87 -5.56 -16.81
C ALA A 14 -14.13 -5.64 -18.31
N ASN A 15 -14.14 -6.88 -18.86
CA ASN A 15 -14.28 -7.12 -20.30
C ASN A 15 -13.20 -6.37 -21.09
N LEU A 16 -11.96 -6.50 -20.62
CA LEU A 16 -10.79 -5.91 -21.25
C LEU A 16 -9.89 -7.00 -21.81
N THR A 17 -9.03 -6.63 -22.74
CA THR A 17 -7.95 -7.52 -23.15
C THR A 17 -6.95 -7.63 -22.00
N LYS A 18 -6.17 -8.71 -21.98
CA LYS A 18 -5.11 -8.88 -20.97
C LYS A 18 -4.08 -7.74 -21.03
N ALA A 19 -3.77 -7.26 -22.22
CA ALA A 19 -2.85 -6.15 -22.41
C ALA A 19 -3.40 -4.87 -21.75
N ASP A 20 -4.66 -4.56 -21.95
CA ASP A 20 -5.30 -3.39 -21.36
C ASP A 20 -5.45 -3.54 -19.84
N ALA A 21 -5.79 -4.73 -19.37
CA ALA A 21 -5.89 -5.03 -17.94
C ALA A 21 -4.53 -4.84 -17.25
N LYS A 22 -3.45 -5.27 -17.88
CA LYS A 22 -2.10 -5.07 -17.38
C LYS A 22 -1.75 -3.59 -17.28
N LYS A 23 -2.05 -2.82 -18.33
CA LYS A 23 -1.83 -1.36 -18.32
C LYS A 23 -2.60 -0.68 -17.21
N ALA A 24 -3.86 -1.07 -17.01
CA ALA A 24 -4.70 -0.51 -15.97
C ALA A 24 -4.15 -0.82 -14.58
N LEU A 25 -3.73 -2.04 -14.34
CA LEU A 25 -3.15 -2.43 -13.06
C LEU A 25 -1.82 -1.72 -12.80
N ASP A 26 -0.94 -1.65 -13.80
CA ASP A 26 0.34 -0.96 -13.68
C ASP A 26 0.12 0.54 -13.41
N ALA A 27 -0.83 1.16 -14.08
CA ALA A 27 -1.19 2.56 -13.84
C ALA A 27 -1.75 2.77 -12.43
N PHE A 28 -2.57 1.85 -11.94
CA PHE A 28 -3.08 1.90 -10.57
C PHE A 28 -1.95 1.84 -9.55
N VAL A 29 -1.01 0.93 -9.74
CA VAL A 29 0.15 0.78 -8.84
C VAL A 29 1.00 2.05 -8.85
N ASP A 30 1.29 2.59 -10.03
CA ASP A 30 2.09 3.80 -10.16
C ASP A 30 1.40 5.02 -9.54
N ALA A 31 0.13 5.22 -9.83
CA ALA A 31 -0.64 6.34 -9.28
C ALA A 31 -0.75 6.26 -7.77
N THR A 32 -0.99 5.06 -7.24
CA THR A 32 -1.04 4.83 -5.79
C THR A 32 0.32 5.09 -5.14
N SER A 33 1.38 4.60 -5.75
CA SER A 33 2.75 4.81 -5.25
C SER A 33 3.11 6.29 -5.21
N ASP A 34 2.78 7.04 -6.26
CA ASP A 34 3.06 8.47 -6.32
C ASP A 34 2.27 9.25 -5.28
N ALA A 35 0.99 8.93 -5.10
CA ALA A 35 0.16 9.55 -4.07
C ALA A 35 0.74 9.32 -2.67
N LEU A 36 1.15 8.09 -2.38
CA LEU A 36 1.73 7.74 -1.08
C LEU A 36 3.10 8.42 -0.86
N LYS A 37 3.90 8.56 -1.90
CA LYS A 37 5.17 9.32 -1.81
C LYS A 37 4.95 10.77 -1.43
N ASN A 38 3.85 11.36 -1.89
CA ASN A 38 3.48 12.74 -1.58
C ASN A 38 2.76 12.88 -0.23
N GLY A 39 2.58 11.79 0.49
CA GLY A 39 1.88 11.78 1.77
C GLY A 39 0.36 11.76 1.66
N ASP A 40 -0.16 11.56 0.45
CA ASP A 40 -1.59 11.46 0.23
C ASP A 40 -2.12 10.10 0.62
N ARG A 41 -3.40 10.07 0.95
CA ARG A 41 -4.13 8.84 1.25
C ARG A 41 -4.93 8.43 0.02
N VAL A 42 -4.91 7.14 -0.30
CA VAL A 42 -5.73 6.58 -1.38
C VAL A 42 -6.88 5.81 -0.75
N ALA A 43 -8.09 6.35 -0.87
CA ALA A 43 -9.28 5.72 -0.31
C ALA A 43 -10.15 5.17 -1.43
N LEU A 44 -10.50 3.88 -1.34
CA LEU A 44 -11.38 3.20 -2.27
C LEU A 44 -12.64 2.78 -1.50
N ILE A 45 -13.73 3.46 -1.77
CA ILE A 45 -15.01 3.19 -1.09
C ILE A 45 -15.43 1.75 -1.35
N GLY A 46 -15.74 1.01 -0.29
CA GLY A 46 -16.14 -0.38 -0.38
C GLY A 46 -14.98 -1.39 -0.40
N PHE A 47 -13.75 -0.91 -0.53
CA PHE A 47 -12.57 -1.78 -0.56
C PHE A 47 -11.66 -1.54 0.63
N GLY A 48 -11.14 -0.34 0.78
CA GLY A 48 -10.21 0.01 1.83
C GLY A 48 -9.43 1.27 1.51
N SER A 49 -8.43 1.54 2.31
CA SER A 49 -7.59 2.71 2.10
C SER A 49 -6.11 2.39 2.31
N PHE A 50 -5.29 3.00 1.48
CA PHE A 50 -3.83 2.99 1.62
C PHE A 50 -3.42 4.31 2.25
N SER A 51 -2.55 4.26 3.23
CA SER A 51 -2.03 5.45 3.90
C SER A 51 -0.58 5.25 4.27
N VAL A 52 0.10 6.37 4.52
CA VAL A 52 1.47 6.35 4.99
C VAL A 52 1.45 6.65 6.48
N ALA A 53 2.04 5.77 7.26
CA ALA A 53 2.28 6.01 8.68
C ALA A 53 3.77 6.25 8.87
N SER A 54 4.08 7.27 9.66
CA SER A 54 5.47 7.55 10.04
C SER A 54 5.75 6.93 11.39
N ARG A 55 6.81 6.15 11.47
CA ARG A 55 7.40 5.84 12.76
C ARG A 55 8.27 7.01 13.15
N SER A 56 7.89 7.70 14.21
CA SER A 56 8.68 8.83 14.71
C SER A 56 10.09 8.39 15.05
N ALA A 57 11.05 9.27 14.80
CA ALA A 57 12.41 9.09 15.29
C ALA A 57 12.36 8.92 16.81
N ARG A 58 13.07 7.93 17.33
CA ARG A 58 13.15 7.71 18.77
C ARG A 58 14.59 7.44 19.15
N THR A 59 14.90 7.79 20.39
CA THR A 59 16.21 7.57 20.97
C THR A 59 16.18 6.26 21.75
N GLY A 60 17.03 5.31 21.38
CA GLY A 60 17.26 4.11 22.14
C GLY A 60 18.60 4.20 22.87
N ARG A 61 18.80 3.33 23.84
CA ARG A 61 20.06 3.26 24.57
C ARG A 61 20.74 1.94 24.28
N ASN A 62 22.03 2.00 23.90
CA ASN A 62 22.82 0.80 23.72
C ASN A 62 23.08 0.16 25.09
N PRO A 63 22.65 -1.08 25.34
CA PRO A 63 22.81 -1.71 26.64
C PRO A 63 24.27 -2.00 27.02
N GLN A 64 25.16 -2.07 26.04
CA GLN A 64 26.58 -2.36 26.30
C GLN A 64 27.39 -1.11 26.62
N THR A 65 27.12 0.00 25.96
CA THR A 65 27.88 1.23 26.09
C THR A 65 27.14 2.34 26.81
N GLY A 66 25.82 2.22 26.93
CA GLY A 66 24.98 3.24 27.49
C GLY A 66 24.77 4.46 26.59
N GLN A 67 25.30 4.42 25.36
CA GLN A 67 25.13 5.52 24.42
C GLN A 67 23.74 5.56 23.84
N GLU A 68 23.24 6.76 23.63
CA GLU A 68 21.98 6.96 22.94
C GLU A 68 22.12 6.68 21.46
N ILE A 69 21.22 5.85 20.94
CA ILE A 69 21.13 5.53 19.51
C ILE A 69 19.89 6.21 18.97
N LYS A 70 20.08 7.10 18.01
CA LYS A 70 18.99 7.78 17.34
C LYS A 70 18.49 6.89 16.21
N ILE A 71 17.23 6.45 16.33
CA ILE A 71 16.57 5.65 15.30
C ILE A 71 15.87 6.61 14.35
N ALA A 72 16.23 6.56 13.07
CA ALA A 72 15.66 7.44 12.07
C ALA A 72 14.17 7.18 11.87
N GLU A 73 13.44 8.23 11.52
CA GLU A 73 12.04 8.14 11.14
C GLU A 73 11.89 7.25 9.91
N LYS A 74 10.94 6.32 9.96
CA LYS A 74 10.58 5.46 8.83
C LYS A 74 9.14 5.68 8.43
N LYS A 75 8.91 5.80 7.13
CA LYS A 75 7.56 5.81 6.56
C LYS A 75 7.21 4.40 6.14
N VAL A 76 6.02 3.95 6.52
CA VAL A 76 5.50 2.64 6.16
C VAL A 76 4.13 2.79 5.52
N VAL A 77 3.86 1.95 4.53
CA VAL A 77 2.55 1.91 3.88
C VAL A 77 1.65 1.00 4.69
N LYS A 78 0.45 1.48 5.01
CA LYS A 78 -0.58 0.70 5.69
C LYS A 78 -1.82 0.60 4.82
N PHE A 79 -2.41 -0.58 4.82
CA PHE A 79 -3.70 -0.82 4.19
C PHE A 79 -4.74 -1.12 5.28
N LYS A 80 -5.82 -0.33 5.27
CA LYS A 80 -6.95 -0.57 6.17
C LYS A 80 -8.13 -1.05 5.32
N PRO A 81 -8.59 -2.29 5.50
CA PRO A 81 -9.74 -2.78 4.77
C PRO A 81 -11.01 -2.02 5.16
N GLY A 82 -11.86 -1.77 4.17
CA GLY A 82 -13.17 -1.20 4.41
C GLY A 82 -14.13 -2.22 5.00
N ALA A 83 -15.21 -1.74 5.59
CA ALA A 83 -16.22 -2.60 6.21
C ALA A 83 -16.81 -3.60 5.21
N GLU A 84 -17.08 -3.17 4.00
CA GLU A 84 -17.63 -4.03 2.95
C GLU A 84 -16.69 -5.16 2.55
N LEU A 85 -15.40 -4.88 2.45
CA LEU A 85 -14.41 -5.92 2.18
C LEU A 85 -14.29 -6.89 3.34
N ALA A 86 -14.27 -6.39 4.57
CA ALA A 86 -14.20 -7.23 5.77
C ALA A 86 -15.43 -8.13 5.88
N ASP A 87 -16.62 -7.63 5.55
CA ASP A 87 -17.86 -8.41 5.58
C ASP A 87 -17.92 -9.49 4.51
N THR A 88 -17.16 -9.36 3.41
CA THR A 88 -17.09 -10.36 2.33
C THR A 88 -16.31 -11.60 2.75
N ILE A 89 -15.45 -11.48 3.72
CA ILE A 89 -14.56 -12.56 4.19
C ILE A 89 -15.17 -13.24 5.48
#